data_f675b649c802e38c02a689067a1457e8
#
_entry.id   f675b649c802e38c02a689067a1457e8
#
_cell.length_a   1.000
_cell.length_b   1.000
_cell.length_c   1.000
_cell.angle_alpha   90.00
_cell.angle_beta   90.00
_cell.angle_gamma   90.00
#
_symmetry.space_group_name_H-M   'P 1'
#
loop_
_entity.id
_entity.type
_entity.pdbx_description
1 polymer ?
#
loop_
_entity_poly.entity_id
_entity_poly.type
_entity_poly.pdbx_seq_one_letter_code
_entity_poly.pdbx_strand_id
1 'polypeptide(L)'
;MKIMHQDSVDFAVNIIGWGMAAKINVLAERFRWLGNWRYSFAAVNSILRLRSQQMNVRIDDEIIECNGLFFMALNTIHTGKGMRMAPHAKLNDGLVDVVMLRQANRLRLLKIFTQIFSGDHVNDPLVEYRQVRNFSIQTKGDALTIDGENYGKTPIDVSVLHKALKLFADL
;
A
#
# COMPACT_ATOMS: atom_id res chain seq x y z
N MET A 1 -12.40 1.70 4.20
CA MET A 1 -12.55 1.35 2.76
C MET A 1 -13.41 0.10 2.65
N LYS A 2 -14.34 0.06 1.71
CA LYS A 2 -15.11 -1.15 1.34
C LYS A 2 -14.39 -1.80 0.17
N ILE A 3 -14.13 -3.08 0.26
CA ILE A 3 -13.45 -3.88 -0.74
C ILE A 3 -14.47 -4.86 -1.31
N MET A 4 -14.68 -4.82 -2.61
CA MET A 4 -15.54 -5.77 -3.32
C MET A 4 -14.65 -6.76 -4.08
N HIS A 5 -14.78 -8.01 -3.74
CA HIS A 5 -14.27 -9.16 -4.50
C HIS A 5 -15.38 -9.70 -5.41
N GLN A 6 -15.08 -10.69 -6.23
CA GLN A 6 -16.09 -11.31 -7.11
C GLN A 6 -17.29 -11.87 -6.31
N ASP A 7 -17.02 -12.54 -5.17
CA ASP A 7 -18.02 -13.29 -4.41
C ASP A 7 -18.12 -12.84 -2.94
N SER A 8 -17.41 -11.81 -2.53
CA SER A 8 -17.38 -11.34 -1.13
C SER A 8 -17.14 -9.86 -1.00
N VAL A 9 -17.46 -9.34 0.19
CA VAL A 9 -17.20 -7.94 0.57
C VAL A 9 -16.38 -7.95 1.85
N ASP A 10 -15.27 -7.23 1.83
CA ASP A 10 -14.39 -7.00 2.97
C ASP A 10 -14.28 -5.51 3.30
N PHE A 11 -13.67 -5.21 4.44
CA PHE A 11 -13.44 -3.85 4.88
C PHE A 11 -12.00 -3.67 5.34
N ALA A 12 -11.38 -2.57 4.93
CA ALA A 12 -10.10 -2.13 5.45
C ALA A 12 -10.28 -0.81 6.19
N VAL A 13 -9.64 -0.69 7.35
CA VAL A 13 -9.63 0.55 8.14
C VAL A 13 -8.48 1.45 7.69
N ASN A 14 -7.32 0.88 7.44
CA ASN A 14 -6.10 1.63 7.21
C ASN A 14 -5.40 1.33 5.88
N ILE A 15 -5.08 0.07 5.58
CA ILE A 15 -4.11 -0.26 4.52
C ILE A 15 -4.63 -1.35 3.60
N ILE A 16 -4.45 -1.12 2.29
CA ILE A 16 -4.53 -2.16 1.25
C ILE A 16 -3.23 -2.11 0.47
N GLY A 17 -2.48 -3.22 0.43
CA GLY A 17 -1.21 -3.31 -0.26
C GLY A 17 -1.14 -4.44 -1.29
N TRP A 18 -0.49 -4.17 -2.42
CA TRP A 18 -0.25 -5.11 -3.51
C TRP A 18 1.23 -5.12 -3.94
N GLY A 19 1.65 -6.19 -4.59
CA GLY A 19 3.00 -6.33 -5.13
C GLY A 19 4.06 -6.50 -4.04
N MET A 20 5.05 -5.65 -4.02
CA MET A 20 6.12 -5.69 -3.00
C MET A 20 5.57 -5.44 -1.58
N ALA A 21 4.52 -4.66 -1.41
CA ALA A 21 3.89 -4.41 -0.12
C ALA A 21 3.39 -5.72 0.53
N ALA A 22 2.64 -6.52 -0.22
CA ALA A 22 2.17 -7.82 0.25
C ALA A 22 3.33 -8.80 0.53
N LYS A 23 4.36 -8.82 -0.33
CA LYS A 23 5.55 -9.67 -0.13
C LYS A 23 6.34 -9.30 1.12
N ILE A 24 6.50 -8.02 1.40
CA ILE A 24 7.15 -7.52 2.62
C ILE A 24 6.39 -7.99 3.86
N ASN A 25 5.06 -7.90 3.85
CA ASN A 25 4.26 -8.32 4.98
C ASN A 25 4.41 -9.84 5.25
N VAL A 26 4.28 -10.67 4.23
CA VAL A 26 4.51 -12.13 4.33
C VAL A 26 5.90 -12.44 4.90
N LEU A 27 6.92 -11.73 4.43
CA LEU A 27 8.30 -11.96 4.88
C LEU A 27 8.50 -11.47 6.32
N ALA A 28 7.93 -10.33 6.69
CA ALA A 28 8.01 -9.79 8.05
C ALA A 28 7.37 -10.72 9.09
N GLU A 29 6.28 -11.41 8.73
CA GLU A 29 5.66 -12.41 9.59
C GLU A 29 6.58 -13.61 9.89
N ARG A 30 7.38 -14.06 8.91
CA ARG A 30 8.38 -15.13 9.12
C ARG A 30 9.50 -14.72 10.06
N PHE A 31 9.80 -13.42 10.15
CA PHE A 31 10.87 -12.86 10.97
C PHE A 31 10.34 -12.13 12.22
N ARG A 32 9.23 -12.60 12.81
CA ARG A 32 8.64 -11.99 14.01
C ARG A 32 9.63 -11.91 15.18
N TRP A 33 10.58 -12.82 15.25
CA TRP A 33 11.65 -12.87 16.27
C TRP A 33 12.61 -11.65 16.19
N LEU A 34 12.71 -10.96 15.03
CA LEU A 34 13.47 -9.72 14.88
C LEU A 34 12.76 -8.50 15.50
N GLY A 35 11.58 -8.68 16.07
CA GLY A 35 10.82 -7.62 16.71
C GLY A 35 10.60 -6.42 15.78
N ASN A 36 11.10 -5.26 16.19
CA ASN A 36 10.89 -3.99 15.47
C ASN A 36 11.58 -3.90 14.11
N TRP A 37 12.64 -4.68 13.90
CA TRP A 37 13.45 -4.64 12.68
C TRP A 37 12.88 -5.51 11.55
N ARG A 38 11.87 -6.34 11.83
CA ARG A 38 11.32 -7.29 10.86
C ARG A 38 10.88 -6.66 9.54
N TYR A 39 10.21 -5.49 9.58
CA TYR A 39 9.74 -4.81 8.37
C TYR A 39 10.87 -4.19 7.56
N SER A 40 11.85 -3.57 8.22
CA SER A 40 13.02 -3.01 7.54
C SER A 40 13.86 -4.10 6.88
N PHE A 41 14.07 -5.23 7.58
CA PHE A 41 14.75 -6.40 7.03
C PHE A 41 13.99 -6.99 5.85
N ALA A 42 12.66 -7.18 5.98
CA ALA A 42 11.81 -7.70 4.92
C ALA A 42 11.80 -6.78 3.70
N ALA A 43 11.77 -5.45 3.90
CA ALA A 43 11.84 -4.48 2.82
C ALA A 43 13.16 -4.55 2.06
N VAL A 44 14.29 -4.51 2.76
CA VAL A 44 15.62 -4.62 2.14
C VAL A 44 15.78 -5.94 1.37
N ASN A 45 15.37 -7.06 1.96
CA ASN A 45 15.40 -8.36 1.29
C ASN A 45 14.52 -8.38 0.03
N SER A 46 13.32 -7.79 0.09
CA SER A 46 12.42 -7.69 -1.05
C SER A 46 12.97 -6.81 -2.16
N ILE A 47 13.67 -5.72 -1.81
CA ILE A 47 14.36 -4.85 -2.77
C ILE A 47 15.50 -5.61 -3.47
N LEU A 48 16.27 -6.41 -2.73
CA LEU A 48 17.36 -7.21 -3.32
C LEU A 48 16.83 -8.29 -4.28
N ARG A 49 15.64 -8.83 -4.01
CA ARG A 49 14.95 -9.83 -4.84
C ARG A 49 13.91 -9.23 -5.79
N LEU A 50 14.10 -7.97 -6.13
CA LEU A 50 13.17 -7.18 -6.92
C LEU A 50 12.67 -7.91 -8.17
N ARG A 51 11.34 -7.96 -8.30
CA ARG A 51 10.63 -8.38 -9.51
C ARG A 51 9.45 -7.47 -9.74
N SER A 52 9.39 -6.84 -10.90
CA SER A 52 8.18 -6.16 -11.36
C SER A 52 7.10 -7.17 -11.73
N GLN A 53 5.85 -6.78 -11.60
CA GLN A 53 4.67 -7.54 -11.99
C GLN A 53 3.79 -6.66 -12.88
N GLN A 54 3.04 -7.27 -13.77
CA GLN A 54 2.05 -6.53 -14.52
C GLN A 54 1.03 -5.93 -13.54
N MET A 55 0.87 -4.63 -13.61
CA MET A 55 -0.05 -3.86 -12.79
C MET A 55 -1.12 -3.27 -13.71
N ASN A 56 -2.38 -3.57 -13.42
CA ASN A 56 -3.54 -2.96 -14.06
C ASN A 56 -4.40 -2.39 -12.94
N VAL A 57 -4.37 -1.07 -12.82
CA VAL A 57 -5.07 -0.33 -11.77
C VAL A 57 -5.92 0.73 -12.41
N ARG A 58 -7.15 0.85 -11.97
CA ARG A 58 -8.01 2.01 -12.26
C ARG A 58 -8.06 2.90 -11.03
N ILE A 59 -7.78 4.17 -11.20
CA ILE A 59 -7.83 5.21 -10.17
C ILE A 59 -8.84 6.26 -10.64
N ASP A 60 -9.98 6.34 -9.93
CA ASP A 60 -11.15 7.07 -10.38
C ASP A 60 -11.49 6.67 -11.84
N ASP A 61 -11.28 7.55 -12.83
CA ASP A 61 -11.59 7.30 -14.25
C ASP A 61 -10.35 6.94 -15.10
N GLU A 62 -9.14 6.94 -14.53
CA GLU A 62 -7.90 6.68 -15.25
C GLU A 62 -7.47 5.21 -15.11
N ILE A 63 -7.18 4.56 -16.23
CA ILE A 63 -6.64 3.20 -16.27
C ILE A 63 -5.12 3.29 -16.44
N ILE A 64 -4.39 2.64 -15.54
CA ILE A 64 -2.93 2.58 -15.52
C ILE A 64 -2.49 1.14 -15.72
N GLU A 65 -1.92 0.85 -16.90
CA GLU A 65 -1.33 -0.45 -17.21
C GLU A 65 0.18 -0.30 -17.37
N CYS A 66 0.92 -0.93 -16.47
CA CYS A 66 2.38 -0.86 -16.50
C CYS A 66 3.01 -2.04 -15.75
N ASN A 67 4.33 -2.16 -15.83
CA ASN A 67 5.08 -3.00 -14.90
C ASN A 67 5.25 -2.25 -13.58
N GLY A 68 4.52 -2.70 -12.54
CA GLY A 68 4.53 -2.12 -11.21
C GLY A 68 5.35 -2.94 -10.23
N LEU A 69 5.90 -2.26 -9.25
CA LEU A 69 6.64 -2.88 -8.15
C LEU A 69 5.83 -2.88 -6.86
N PHE A 70 5.05 -1.83 -6.66
CA PHE A 70 4.44 -1.52 -5.40
C PHE A 70 3.17 -0.69 -5.61
N PHE A 71 2.13 -1.04 -4.89
CA PHE A 71 0.90 -0.25 -4.76
C PHE A 71 0.44 -0.33 -3.31
N MET A 72 0.08 0.81 -2.76
CA MET A 72 -0.49 0.90 -1.43
C MET A 72 -1.56 1.98 -1.37
N ALA A 73 -2.71 1.65 -0.81
CA ALA A 73 -3.75 2.62 -0.49
C ALA A 73 -3.85 2.74 1.04
N LEU A 74 -3.81 3.95 1.55
CA LEU A 74 -3.68 4.24 2.98
C LEU A 74 -4.68 5.30 3.43
N ASN A 75 -5.27 5.08 4.60
CA ASN A 75 -6.18 6.02 5.25
C ASN A 75 -5.51 6.81 6.38
N THR A 76 -4.27 6.44 6.76
CA THR A 76 -3.48 7.13 7.79
C THR A 76 -2.07 7.41 7.31
N ILE A 77 -1.43 8.39 7.96
CA ILE A 77 -0.06 8.81 7.64
C ILE A 77 0.94 7.66 7.76
N HIS A 78 0.80 6.83 8.79
CA HIS A 78 1.81 5.87 9.17
C HIS A 78 1.42 4.43 8.81
N THR A 79 2.41 3.68 8.33
CA THR A 79 2.34 2.23 8.19
C THR A 79 3.52 1.61 8.94
N GLY A 80 3.22 0.85 10.00
CA GLY A 80 4.26 0.33 10.87
C GLY A 80 5.03 1.44 11.63
N LYS A 81 6.15 1.06 12.26
CA LYS A 81 6.89 1.95 13.18
C LYS A 81 7.62 3.09 12.45
N GLY A 82 7.04 4.27 12.51
CA GLY A 82 7.67 5.51 12.05
C GLY A 82 7.75 5.69 10.53
N MET A 83 7.21 4.77 9.73
CA MET A 83 7.16 4.93 8.28
C MET A 83 5.98 5.82 7.90
N ARG A 84 6.25 7.02 7.40
CA ARG A 84 5.25 8.00 6.94
C ARG A 84 4.91 7.76 5.47
N MET A 85 4.23 6.64 5.19
CA MET A 85 3.94 6.21 3.82
C MET A 85 2.97 7.13 3.08
N ALA A 86 1.99 7.71 3.80
CA ALA A 86 1.03 8.66 3.25
C ALA A 86 1.06 9.99 4.03
N PRO A 87 2.09 10.84 3.84
CA PRO A 87 2.31 12.02 4.69
C PRO A 87 1.18 13.05 4.65
N HIS A 88 0.31 13.02 3.63
CA HIS A 88 -0.83 13.94 3.48
C HIS A 88 -2.18 13.34 3.85
N ALA A 89 -2.21 12.07 4.31
CA ALA A 89 -3.44 11.37 4.65
C ALA A 89 -4.22 12.06 5.78
N LYS A 90 -5.54 12.12 5.62
CA LYS A 90 -6.49 12.67 6.60
C LYS A 90 -7.63 11.70 6.81
N LEU A 91 -7.93 11.38 8.06
CA LEU A 91 -8.95 10.38 8.43
C LEU A 91 -10.40 10.78 8.08
N ASN A 92 -10.65 12.05 7.85
CA ASN A 92 -12.01 12.61 7.81
C ASN A 92 -12.34 13.35 6.50
N ASP A 93 -11.51 13.28 5.47
CA ASP A 93 -11.71 13.97 4.20
C ASP A 93 -12.49 13.14 3.15
N GLY A 94 -12.71 11.85 3.43
CA GLY A 94 -13.40 10.93 2.52
C GLY A 94 -12.53 10.49 1.33
N LEU A 95 -11.22 10.62 1.45
CA LEU A 95 -10.24 10.17 0.48
C LEU A 95 -9.36 9.06 1.05
N VAL A 96 -8.68 8.37 0.19
CA VAL A 96 -7.59 7.44 0.51
C VAL A 96 -6.36 7.84 -0.30
N ASP A 97 -5.21 7.74 0.33
CA ASP A 97 -3.93 8.11 -0.27
C ASP A 97 -3.31 6.90 -0.95
N VAL A 98 -3.16 7.00 -2.26
CA VAL A 98 -2.54 5.95 -3.07
C VAL A 98 -1.09 6.31 -3.34
N VAL A 99 -0.21 5.36 -3.03
CA VAL A 99 1.22 5.43 -3.30
C VAL A 99 1.59 4.30 -4.25
N MET A 100 2.05 4.65 -5.43
CA MET A 100 2.47 3.68 -6.44
C MET A 100 3.93 3.88 -6.82
N LEU A 101 4.59 2.77 -7.08
CA LEU A 101 5.94 2.75 -7.63
C LEU A 101 5.96 1.85 -8.86
N ARG A 102 6.25 2.42 -10.00
CA ARG A 102 6.40 1.70 -11.26
C ARG A 102 7.76 1.00 -11.29
N GLN A 103 8.55 1.19 -12.29
CA GLN A 103 9.85 0.55 -12.43
C GLN A 103 10.95 1.40 -11.78
N ALA A 104 11.81 0.77 -10.98
CA ALA A 104 12.98 1.40 -10.40
C ALA A 104 14.11 0.37 -10.23
N ASN A 105 15.37 0.81 -10.27
CA ASN A 105 16.50 -0.04 -9.92
C ASN A 105 16.66 -0.17 -8.39
N ARG A 106 17.45 -1.16 -7.95
CA ARG A 106 17.60 -1.47 -6.52
C ARG A 106 18.16 -0.31 -5.69
N LEU A 107 19.13 0.43 -6.21
CA LEU A 107 19.75 1.55 -5.51
C LEU A 107 18.75 2.70 -5.31
N ARG A 108 17.94 2.98 -6.34
CA ARG A 108 16.89 3.99 -6.24
C ARG A 108 15.82 3.60 -5.23
N LEU A 109 15.44 2.31 -5.21
CA LEU A 109 14.49 1.79 -4.21
C LEU A 109 15.01 1.89 -2.79
N LEU A 110 16.29 1.59 -2.55
CA LEU A 110 16.89 1.77 -1.23
C LEU A 110 16.85 3.24 -0.80
N LYS A 111 17.12 4.17 -1.72
CA LYS A 111 16.98 5.61 -1.43
C LYS A 111 15.54 5.97 -1.09
N ILE A 112 14.57 5.57 -1.92
CA ILE A 112 13.14 5.82 -1.67
C ILE A 112 12.73 5.22 -0.32
N PHE A 113 13.18 4.02 0.00
CA PHE A 113 12.89 3.37 1.28
C PHE A 113 13.37 4.19 2.49
N THR A 114 14.56 4.78 2.43
CA THR A 114 15.03 5.66 3.52
C THR A 114 14.20 6.94 3.65
N GLN A 115 13.70 7.47 2.54
CA GLN A 115 12.85 8.66 2.51
C GLN A 115 11.42 8.43 3.06
N ILE A 116 10.97 7.17 3.19
CA ILE A 116 9.65 6.86 3.78
C ILE A 116 9.57 7.33 5.23
N PHE A 117 10.67 7.31 5.97
CA PHE A 117 10.67 7.72 7.39
C PHE A 117 10.46 9.22 7.59
N SER A 118 10.95 10.05 6.68
CA SER A 118 10.66 11.50 6.67
C SER A 118 9.36 11.84 5.96
N GLY A 119 8.89 10.97 5.05
CA GLY A 119 7.78 11.23 4.14
C GLY A 119 8.21 11.86 2.81
N ASP A 120 9.50 12.12 2.61
CA ASP A 120 10.02 12.81 1.41
C ASP A 120 9.95 11.97 0.14
N HIS A 121 9.71 10.66 0.25
CA HIS A 121 9.59 9.76 -0.89
C HIS A 121 8.48 10.17 -1.87
N VAL A 122 7.43 10.87 -1.40
CA VAL A 122 6.34 11.35 -2.27
C VAL A 122 6.79 12.43 -3.26
N ASN A 123 7.94 13.04 -3.03
CA ASN A 123 8.56 14.02 -3.93
C ASN A 123 9.49 13.37 -4.97
N ASP A 124 9.72 12.05 -4.88
CA ASP A 124 10.54 11.34 -5.85
C ASP A 124 9.76 11.14 -7.16
N PRO A 125 10.31 11.49 -8.33
CA PRO A 125 9.60 11.40 -9.61
C PRO A 125 9.20 9.97 -10.01
N LEU A 126 9.72 8.93 -9.37
CA LEU A 126 9.33 7.54 -9.59
C LEU A 126 8.14 7.12 -8.71
N VAL A 127 7.81 7.92 -7.71
CA VAL A 127 6.67 7.68 -6.82
C VAL A 127 5.48 8.48 -7.31
N GLU A 128 4.40 7.79 -7.59
CA GLU A 128 3.12 8.41 -7.90
C GLU A 128 2.28 8.44 -6.64
N TYR A 129 1.88 9.64 -6.22
CA TYR A 129 1.08 9.89 -5.04
C TYR A 129 -0.23 10.57 -5.43
N ARG A 130 -1.38 9.97 -5.08
CA ARG A 130 -2.70 10.51 -5.39
C ARG A 130 -3.67 10.35 -4.23
N GLN A 131 -4.59 11.29 -4.08
CA GLN A 131 -5.75 11.18 -3.18
C GLN A 131 -6.99 10.87 -4.01
N VAL A 132 -7.67 9.77 -3.69
CA VAL A 132 -8.75 9.20 -4.52
C VAL A 132 -9.93 8.73 -3.68
N ARG A 133 -11.10 8.62 -4.30
CA ARG A 133 -12.31 8.06 -3.66
C ARG A 133 -12.51 6.58 -3.99
N ASN A 134 -12.08 6.19 -5.18
CA ASN A 134 -12.26 4.84 -5.68
C ASN A 134 -11.00 4.39 -6.42
N PHE A 135 -10.69 3.12 -6.31
CA PHE A 135 -9.68 2.49 -7.16
C PHE A 135 -10.02 1.02 -7.35
N SER A 136 -9.45 0.41 -8.38
CA SER A 136 -9.51 -1.04 -8.55
C SER A 136 -8.17 -1.60 -8.97
N ILE A 137 -7.91 -2.86 -8.61
CA ILE A 137 -6.74 -3.63 -9.05
C ILE A 137 -7.27 -4.83 -9.83
N GLN A 138 -7.02 -4.86 -11.13
CA GLN A 138 -7.64 -5.80 -12.08
C GLN A 138 -6.73 -6.97 -12.47
N THR A 139 -5.57 -7.14 -11.85
CA THR A 139 -4.74 -8.33 -12.02
C THR A 139 -5.45 -9.59 -11.48
N LYS A 140 -5.06 -10.79 -11.91
CA LYS A 140 -5.71 -12.02 -11.47
C LYS A 140 -4.86 -12.79 -10.47
N GLY A 141 -5.42 -13.05 -9.28
CA GLY A 141 -4.89 -13.99 -8.30
C GLY A 141 -3.67 -13.48 -7.52
N ASP A 142 -3.33 -12.21 -7.64
CA ASP A 142 -2.24 -11.62 -6.86
C ASP A 142 -2.64 -11.48 -5.40
N ALA A 143 -1.72 -11.82 -4.51
CA ALA A 143 -1.92 -11.68 -3.08
C ALA A 143 -1.99 -10.21 -2.65
N LEU A 144 -2.86 -9.95 -1.71
CA LEU A 144 -3.04 -8.66 -1.06
C LEU A 144 -2.60 -8.72 0.42
N THR A 145 -2.26 -7.57 0.95
CA THR A 145 -2.24 -7.33 2.40
C THR A 145 -3.31 -6.30 2.74
N ILE A 146 -4.14 -6.60 3.72
CA ILE A 146 -5.24 -5.74 4.17
C ILE A 146 -5.09 -5.56 5.68
N ASP A 147 -4.92 -4.32 6.12
CA ASP A 147 -4.68 -3.94 7.53
C ASP A 147 -3.57 -4.73 8.25
N GLY A 148 -2.55 -5.15 7.48
CA GLY A 148 -1.41 -5.91 7.98
C GLY A 148 -1.58 -7.43 7.93
N GLU A 149 -2.75 -7.93 7.56
CA GLU A 149 -3.00 -9.35 7.38
C GLU A 149 -2.84 -9.77 5.91
N ASN A 150 -2.31 -10.97 5.70
CA ASN A 150 -2.09 -11.51 4.36
C ASN A 150 -3.31 -12.32 3.93
N TYR A 151 -4.32 -11.65 3.44
CA TYR A 151 -5.51 -12.31 2.90
C TYR A 151 -6.09 -11.53 1.73
N GLY A 152 -7.00 -12.17 0.99
CA GLY A 152 -7.59 -11.62 -0.22
C GLY A 152 -6.68 -11.78 -1.44
N LYS A 153 -7.29 -11.68 -2.58
CA LYS A 153 -6.65 -11.74 -3.90
C LYS A 153 -7.34 -10.76 -4.84
N THR A 154 -6.59 -10.29 -5.82
CA THR A 154 -7.14 -9.54 -6.95
C THR A 154 -7.96 -10.44 -7.88
N PRO A 155 -8.95 -9.92 -8.65
CA PRO A 155 -9.30 -8.50 -8.75
C PRO A 155 -10.09 -7.99 -7.55
N ILE A 156 -9.97 -6.69 -7.29
CA ILE A 156 -10.76 -5.96 -6.28
C ILE A 156 -11.20 -4.60 -6.80
N ASP A 157 -12.38 -4.18 -6.36
CA ASP A 157 -12.85 -2.80 -6.48
C ASP A 157 -12.98 -2.20 -5.08
N VAL A 158 -12.46 -1.00 -4.88
CA VAL A 158 -12.40 -0.34 -3.57
C VAL A 158 -13.05 1.02 -3.61
N SER A 159 -13.89 1.30 -2.62
CA SER A 159 -14.51 2.59 -2.41
C SER A 159 -14.32 3.09 -0.97
N VAL A 160 -14.10 4.39 -0.82
CA VAL A 160 -14.01 5.02 0.50
C VAL A 160 -15.40 5.20 1.07
N LEU A 161 -15.62 4.74 2.30
CA LEU A 161 -16.84 4.98 3.07
C LEU A 161 -16.60 6.16 4.02
N HIS A 162 -16.97 7.36 3.60
CA HIS A 162 -16.74 8.56 4.40
C HIS A 162 -17.51 8.50 5.74
N LYS A 163 -16.79 8.77 6.85
CA LYS A 163 -17.35 8.78 8.23
C LYS A 163 -18.07 7.49 8.66
N ALA A 164 -17.68 6.34 8.09
CA ALA A 164 -18.29 5.05 8.41
C ALA A 164 -17.91 4.51 9.79
N LEU A 165 -16.83 5.01 10.39
CA LEU A 165 -16.37 4.64 11.72
C LEU A 165 -16.36 5.85 12.65
N LYS A 166 -16.79 5.63 13.90
CA LYS A 166 -16.61 6.59 14.99
C LYS A 166 -15.47 6.07 15.88
N LEU A 167 -14.43 6.85 16.03
CA LEU A 167 -13.31 6.55 16.91
C LEU A 167 -13.45 7.43 18.17
N PHE A 168 -13.27 6.83 19.33
CA PHE A 168 -13.09 7.56 20.58
C PHE A 168 -11.60 7.78 20.76
N ALA A 169 -11.17 9.03 20.87
CA ALA A 169 -9.80 9.41 21.17
C ALA A 169 -9.81 10.37 22.37
N ASP A 170 -8.93 10.15 23.32
CA ASP A 170 -8.62 11.16 24.33
C ASP A 170 -7.82 12.25 23.63
N LEU A 171 -8.34 13.48 23.66
CA LEU A 171 -7.75 14.69 23.06
C LEU A 171 -6.77 15.33 24.04
#